data_d2d6b8dd8a4d073470f67b752c1aa926
#
_entry.id   d2d6b8dd8a4d073470f67b752c1aa926
#
_cell.length_a   1.000
_cell.length_b   1.000
_cell.length_c   1.000
_cell.angle_alpha   90.00
_cell.angle_beta   90.00
_cell.angle_gamma   90.00
#
_symmetry.space_group_name_H-M   'P 1'
#
loop_
_entity.id
_entity.type
_entity.pdbx_description
1 polymer ?
#
loop_
_entity_poly.entity_id
_entity_poly.type
_entity_poly.pdbx_seq_one_letter_code
_entity_poly.pdbx_strand_id
1 'polypeptide(L)'
;SESNVAAFLANIGHDVQFVTRVPNSPIGKVSLMALHQLGIKTDFSVFGGDRLGSYYMETAASMRSSKVVYDREDSAFMTMTPQMIDWENALNNASWFHWSGIALALSQSAADTCIKGLEIAQKKGIRLSCDLNYRKNLWKYGKTYEEIVRPLVGNSEIVFGSEDEYEVILGLEKGTFNG
;
A
#
# COMPACT_ATOMS: atom_id res chain seq x y z
N SER A 1 1.93 -6.52 0.94
CA SER A 1 3.04 -5.82 1.61
C SER A 1 2.55 -5.08 2.85
N GLU A 2 1.71 -4.08 2.75
CA GLU A 2 1.30 -3.21 3.86
C GLU A 2 0.63 -3.99 5.00
N SER A 3 -0.20 -4.99 4.69
CA SER A 3 -0.81 -5.85 5.71
C SER A 3 0.21 -6.70 6.48
N ASN A 4 1.33 -7.08 5.85
CA ASN A 4 2.42 -7.78 6.54
C ASN A 4 3.17 -6.85 7.51
N VAL A 5 3.41 -5.60 7.09
CA VAL A 5 3.99 -4.57 7.97
C VAL A 5 3.05 -4.30 9.15
N ALA A 6 1.75 -4.14 8.88
CA ALA A 6 0.73 -3.95 9.89
C ALA A 6 0.69 -5.12 10.90
N ALA A 7 0.73 -6.37 10.40
CA ALA A 7 0.73 -7.56 11.24
C ALA A 7 1.98 -7.65 12.12
N PHE A 8 3.15 -7.35 11.56
CA PHE A 8 4.39 -7.32 12.33
C PHE A 8 4.33 -6.29 13.46
N LEU A 9 3.92 -5.06 13.15
CA LEU A 9 3.81 -3.99 14.14
C LEU A 9 2.80 -4.30 15.24
N ALA A 10 1.63 -4.85 14.88
CA ALA A 10 0.63 -5.28 15.86
C ALA A 10 1.17 -6.39 16.79
N ASN A 11 1.91 -7.37 16.24
CA ASN A 11 2.52 -8.46 17.03
C ASN A 11 3.57 -7.98 18.04
N ILE A 12 4.25 -6.88 17.77
CA ILE A 12 5.21 -6.28 18.72
C ILE A 12 4.58 -5.21 19.61
N GLY A 13 3.24 -5.11 19.62
CA GLY A 13 2.48 -4.31 20.58
C GLY A 13 2.16 -2.89 20.15
N HIS A 14 2.34 -2.52 18.87
CA HIS A 14 1.88 -1.24 18.37
C HIS A 14 0.38 -1.23 18.10
N ASP A 15 -0.24 -0.07 18.30
CA ASP A 15 -1.64 0.18 17.88
C ASP A 15 -1.65 0.48 16.39
N VAL A 16 -2.23 -0.43 15.59
CA VAL A 16 -2.17 -0.38 14.14
C VAL A 16 -3.56 -0.26 13.55
N GLN A 17 -3.76 0.79 12.74
CA GLN A 17 -4.94 1.03 11.93
C GLN A 17 -4.62 0.74 10.46
N PHE A 18 -5.39 -0.12 9.81
CA PHE A 18 -5.28 -0.43 8.39
C PHE A 18 -6.46 0.18 7.62
N VAL A 19 -6.18 0.93 6.56
CA VAL A 19 -7.20 1.58 5.74
C VAL A 19 -7.25 0.90 4.39
N THR A 20 -8.42 0.40 4.02
CA THR A 20 -8.64 -0.27 2.74
C THR A 20 -10.12 -0.20 2.32
N ARG A 21 -10.41 -0.67 1.12
CA ARG A 21 -11.78 -0.89 0.63
C ARG A 21 -11.94 -2.34 0.21
N VAL A 22 -13.00 -2.97 0.70
CA VAL A 22 -13.34 -4.37 0.40
C VAL A 22 -14.79 -4.49 -0.07
N PRO A 23 -15.13 -5.49 -0.89
CA PRO A 23 -16.52 -5.68 -1.31
C PRO A 23 -17.42 -6.00 -0.11
N ASN A 24 -18.68 -5.56 -0.16
CA ASN A 24 -19.67 -5.91 0.85
C ASN A 24 -20.21 -7.33 0.60
N SER A 25 -19.35 -8.30 0.77
CA SER A 25 -19.59 -9.72 0.54
C SER A 25 -18.97 -10.57 1.65
N PRO A 26 -19.30 -11.85 1.78
CA PRO A 26 -18.67 -12.74 2.76
C PRO A 26 -17.13 -12.74 2.67
N ILE A 27 -16.57 -12.77 1.47
CA ILE A 27 -15.11 -12.77 1.27
C ILE A 27 -14.45 -11.45 1.73
N GLY A 28 -15.10 -10.30 1.46
CA GLY A 28 -14.64 -9.00 1.95
C GLY A 28 -14.66 -8.92 3.49
N LYS A 29 -15.72 -9.44 4.12
CA LYS A 29 -15.80 -9.51 5.59
C LYS A 29 -14.74 -10.42 6.18
N VAL A 30 -14.51 -11.59 5.60
CA VAL A 30 -13.48 -12.54 6.04
C VAL A 30 -12.09 -11.91 5.92
N SER A 31 -11.82 -11.12 4.88
CA SER A 31 -10.52 -10.45 4.74
C SER A 31 -10.24 -9.45 5.87
N LEU A 32 -11.25 -8.67 6.30
CA LEU A 32 -11.10 -7.77 7.47
C LEU A 32 -11.01 -8.56 8.78
N MET A 33 -11.78 -9.64 8.95
CA MET A 33 -11.69 -10.51 10.12
C MET A 33 -10.28 -11.10 10.28
N ALA A 34 -9.64 -11.49 9.19
CA ALA A 34 -8.26 -11.97 9.21
C ALA A 34 -7.27 -10.91 9.71
N LEU A 35 -7.46 -9.64 9.37
CA LEU A 35 -6.68 -8.54 9.92
C LEU A 35 -6.95 -8.34 11.43
N HIS A 36 -8.21 -8.40 11.85
CA HIS A 36 -8.58 -8.31 13.27
C HIS A 36 -7.96 -9.42 14.11
N GLN A 37 -7.88 -10.65 13.59
CA GLN A 37 -7.23 -11.78 14.28
C GLN A 37 -5.73 -11.52 14.52
N LEU A 38 -5.12 -10.67 13.73
CA LEU A 38 -3.72 -10.23 13.88
C LEU A 38 -3.59 -8.97 14.77
N GLY A 39 -4.66 -8.51 15.40
CA GLY A 39 -4.66 -7.32 16.25
C GLY A 39 -4.70 -5.99 15.49
N ILE A 40 -4.99 -6.02 14.18
CA ILE A 40 -5.03 -4.82 13.34
C ILE A 40 -6.45 -4.24 13.32
N LYS A 41 -6.60 -2.96 13.62
CA LYS A 41 -7.86 -2.23 13.51
C LYS A 41 -8.16 -1.86 12.05
N THR A 42 -9.43 -1.87 11.69
CA THR A 42 -9.90 -1.52 10.34
C THR A 42 -11.09 -0.57 10.35
N ASP A 43 -11.22 0.26 11.39
CA ASP A 43 -12.39 1.10 11.66
C ASP A 43 -12.66 2.13 10.55
N PHE A 44 -11.62 2.54 9.83
CA PHE A 44 -11.70 3.48 8.70
C PHE A 44 -11.64 2.79 7.34
N SER A 45 -11.69 1.45 7.31
CA SER A 45 -11.88 0.71 6.07
C SER A 45 -13.33 0.76 5.62
N VAL A 46 -13.56 0.82 4.30
CA VAL A 46 -14.90 0.98 3.76
C VAL A 46 -15.35 -0.22 2.95
N PHE A 47 -16.65 -0.48 2.98
CA PHE A 47 -17.28 -1.50 2.14
C PHE A 47 -17.78 -0.92 0.83
N GLY A 48 -17.63 -1.67 -0.26
CA GLY A 48 -18.16 -1.33 -1.59
C GLY A 48 -17.30 -1.91 -2.69
N GLY A 49 -17.75 -1.72 -3.94
CA GLY A 49 -17.18 -2.43 -5.10
C GLY A 49 -17.60 -3.90 -5.15
N ASP A 50 -17.31 -4.56 -6.26
CA ASP A 50 -17.91 -5.86 -6.57
C ASP A 50 -17.00 -7.03 -6.18
N ARG A 51 -15.68 -6.84 -6.15
CA ARG A 51 -14.75 -7.95 -5.94
C ARG A 51 -13.55 -7.59 -5.07
N LEU A 52 -13.03 -8.60 -4.38
CA LEU A 52 -11.75 -8.52 -3.68
C LEU A 52 -10.60 -8.77 -4.69
N GLY A 53 -9.59 -7.92 -4.68
CA GLY A 53 -8.36 -8.16 -5.45
C GLY A 53 -7.63 -9.38 -4.90
N SER A 54 -7.22 -10.27 -5.79
CA SER A 54 -6.59 -11.54 -5.44
C SER A 54 -5.26 -11.72 -6.17
N TYR A 55 -4.49 -12.68 -5.74
CA TYR A 55 -3.37 -13.23 -6.50
C TYR A 55 -3.32 -14.74 -6.30
N TYR A 56 -2.79 -15.41 -7.30
CA TYR A 56 -2.57 -16.84 -7.27
C TYR A 56 -1.08 -17.11 -7.32
N MET A 57 -0.60 -17.90 -6.39
CA MET A 57 0.82 -18.25 -6.32
C MET A 57 1.01 -19.74 -6.61
N GLU A 58 1.72 -20.03 -7.67
CA GLU A 58 2.25 -21.36 -7.93
C GLU A 58 3.61 -21.46 -7.22
N THR A 59 3.66 -22.29 -6.18
CA THR A 59 4.90 -22.47 -5.41
C THR A 59 5.98 -23.17 -6.24
N ALA A 60 7.20 -22.76 -6.03
CA ALA A 60 8.37 -23.37 -6.64
C ALA A 60 8.43 -24.87 -6.32
N ALA A 61 8.77 -25.66 -7.33
CA ALA A 61 9.06 -27.08 -7.17
C ALA A 61 10.41 -27.38 -7.84
N SER A 62 11.38 -27.87 -7.04
CA SER A 62 12.73 -28.17 -7.53
C SER A 62 13.41 -26.95 -8.18
N MET A 63 13.80 -27.02 -9.45
CA MET A 63 14.53 -25.97 -10.17
C MET A 63 13.63 -24.90 -10.82
N ARG A 64 12.30 -25.01 -10.69
CA ARG A 64 11.36 -24.04 -11.26
C ARG A 64 11.03 -22.94 -10.25
N SER A 65 11.19 -21.67 -10.67
CA SER A 65 10.83 -20.51 -9.84
C SER A 65 9.33 -20.43 -9.58
N SER A 66 8.94 -19.85 -8.44
CA SER A 66 7.54 -19.52 -8.13
C SER A 66 6.98 -18.55 -9.14
N LYS A 67 5.69 -18.73 -9.50
CA LYS A 67 4.98 -17.83 -10.41
C LYS A 67 3.80 -17.20 -9.66
N VAL A 68 3.68 -15.88 -9.78
CA VAL A 68 2.55 -15.13 -9.21
C VAL A 68 1.71 -14.56 -10.34
N VAL A 69 0.41 -14.80 -10.29
CA VAL A 69 -0.59 -14.23 -11.21
C VAL A 69 -1.49 -13.31 -10.38
N TYR A 70 -1.48 -12.01 -10.72
CA TYR A 70 -2.34 -11.02 -10.07
C TYR A 70 -3.70 -10.93 -10.76
N ASP A 71 -4.75 -10.96 -9.97
CA ASP A 71 -6.14 -10.73 -10.37
C ASP A 71 -6.72 -9.59 -9.53
N ARG A 72 -6.39 -8.36 -9.90
CA ARG A 72 -6.72 -7.14 -9.15
C ARG A 72 -7.59 -6.16 -9.93
N GLU A 73 -7.80 -6.40 -11.21
CA GLU A 73 -8.62 -5.54 -12.07
C GLU A 73 -10.03 -5.38 -11.50
N ASP A 74 -10.56 -4.17 -11.53
CA ASP A 74 -11.87 -3.79 -10.97
C ASP A 74 -12.10 -4.19 -9.50
N SER A 75 -11.02 -4.39 -8.74
CA SER A 75 -11.16 -4.66 -7.31
C SER A 75 -11.71 -3.46 -6.54
N ALA A 76 -12.37 -3.74 -5.42
CA ALA A 76 -12.91 -2.71 -4.54
C ALA A 76 -11.86 -1.65 -4.17
N PHE A 77 -10.62 -2.05 -3.90
CA PHE A 77 -9.53 -1.13 -3.60
C PHE A 77 -9.23 -0.17 -4.76
N MET A 78 -9.20 -0.66 -6.01
CA MET A 78 -8.93 0.19 -7.20
C MET A 78 -9.96 1.29 -7.40
N THR A 79 -11.18 1.08 -6.92
CA THR A 79 -12.29 2.04 -7.04
C THR A 79 -12.47 2.92 -5.79
N MET A 80 -11.52 2.91 -4.87
CA MET A 80 -11.51 3.77 -3.69
C MET A 80 -11.23 5.23 -4.09
N THR A 81 -12.02 6.17 -3.55
CA THR A 81 -11.83 7.60 -3.79
C THR A 81 -11.44 8.34 -2.51
N PRO A 82 -10.76 9.49 -2.59
CA PRO A 82 -10.35 10.26 -1.41
C PRO A 82 -11.49 10.59 -0.44
N GLN A 83 -12.69 10.79 -0.96
CA GLN A 83 -13.88 11.19 -0.18
C GLN A 83 -14.48 10.01 0.61
N MET A 84 -14.12 8.77 0.29
CA MET A 84 -14.63 7.60 0.99
C MET A 84 -13.98 7.40 2.35
N ILE A 85 -12.80 7.99 2.58
CA ILE A 85 -12.03 7.82 3.81
C ILE A 85 -12.07 9.12 4.64
N ASP A 86 -12.46 9.00 5.88
CA ASP A 86 -12.33 10.08 6.86
C ASP A 86 -10.87 10.13 7.38
N TRP A 87 -9.99 10.69 6.54
CA TRP A 87 -8.57 10.80 6.84
C TRP A 87 -8.27 11.64 8.08
N GLU A 88 -9.09 12.65 8.37
CA GLU A 88 -8.90 13.50 9.55
C GLU A 88 -9.02 12.67 10.84
N ASN A 89 -10.03 11.83 10.93
CA ASN A 89 -10.23 10.95 12.07
C ASN A 89 -9.32 9.72 12.04
N ALA A 90 -9.09 9.13 10.86
CA ALA A 90 -8.19 7.98 10.71
C ALA A 90 -6.76 8.28 11.18
N LEU A 91 -6.31 9.53 11.04
CA LEU A 91 -4.97 9.99 11.40
C LEU A 91 -4.93 10.80 12.70
N ASN A 92 -6.03 10.90 13.45
CA ASN A 92 -6.12 11.81 14.60
C ASN A 92 -5.09 11.51 15.71
N ASN A 93 -4.82 10.22 15.96
CA ASN A 93 -3.88 9.77 16.99
C ASN A 93 -2.66 9.04 16.40
N ALA A 94 -2.46 9.13 15.08
CA ALA A 94 -1.36 8.46 14.43
C ALA A 94 -0.05 9.22 14.66
N SER A 95 0.99 8.53 15.04
CA SER A 95 2.37 9.05 15.08
C SER A 95 3.16 8.71 13.82
N TRP A 96 2.65 7.76 13.04
CA TRP A 96 3.32 7.25 11.84
C TRP A 96 2.30 6.85 10.77
N PHE A 97 2.58 7.16 9.50
CA PHE A 97 1.82 6.70 8.36
C PHE A 97 2.74 5.98 7.37
N HIS A 98 2.46 4.70 7.14
CA HIS A 98 3.19 3.87 6.19
C HIS A 98 2.38 3.69 4.90
N TRP A 99 3.03 3.85 3.76
CA TRP A 99 2.43 3.68 2.44
C TRP A 99 3.35 2.89 1.51
N SER A 100 2.82 2.42 0.39
CA SER A 100 3.60 1.67 -0.58
C SER A 100 3.25 2.06 -2.01
N GLY A 101 4.22 1.94 -2.90
CA GLY A 101 4.06 2.20 -4.32
C GLY A 101 3.00 1.33 -5.00
N ILE A 102 2.67 0.16 -4.43
CA ILE A 102 1.57 -0.68 -4.95
C ILE A 102 0.22 0.02 -4.85
N ALA A 103 -0.07 0.71 -3.75
CA ALA A 103 -1.33 1.42 -3.59
C ALA A 103 -1.54 2.47 -4.68
N LEU A 104 -0.46 3.12 -5.11
CA LEU A 104 -0.44 4.14 -6.15
C LEU A 104 -0.48 3.56 -7.57
N ALA A 105 -0.06 2.30 -7.74
CA ALA A 105 0.10 1.66 -9.04
C ALA A 105 -1.20 1.10 -9.65
N LEU A 106 -2.24 0.93 -8.83
CA LEU A 106 -3.42 0.16 -9.23
C LEU A 106 -4.42 0.97 -10.08
N SER A 107 -4.66 2.22 -9.73
CA SER A 107 -5.54 3.14 -10.45
C SER A 107 -5.29 4.58 -10.06
N GLN A 108 -5.71 5.54 -10.88
CA GLN A 108 -5.66 6.97 -10.55
C GLN A 108 -6.43 7.25 -9.25
N SER A 109 -7.62 6.68 -9.09
CA SER A 109 -8.46 6.88 -7.92
C SER A 109 -7.84 6.36 -6.62
N ALA A 110 -7.18 5.19 -6.65
CA ALA A 110 -6.43 4.67 -5.51
C ALA A 110 -5.20 5.54 -5.20
N ALA A 111 -4.49 6.01 -6.24
CA ALA A 111 -3.38 6.93 -6.09
C ALA A 111 -3.81 8.24 -5.42
N ASP A 112 -4.87 8.88 -5.91
CA ASP A 112 -5.42 10.12 -5.35
C ASP A 112 -5.83 9.94 -3.90
N THR A 113 -6.38 8.77 -3.55
CA THR A 113 -6.77 8.44 -2.17
C THR A 113 -5.57 8.35 -1.24
N CYS A 114 -4.51 7.68 -1.66
CA CYS A 114 -3.27 7.58 -0.90
C CYS A 114 -2.59 8.96 -0.76
N ILE A 115 -2.50 9.73 -1.84
CA ILE A 115 -1.95 11.09 -1.84
C ILE A 115 -2.72 11.98 -0.87
N LYS A 116 -4.05 11.89 -0.83
CA LYS A 116 -4.87 12.65 0.12
C LYS A 116 -4.54 12.31 1.57
N GLY A 117 -4.35 11.04 1.89
CA GLY A 117 -3.91 10.59 3.22
C GLY A 117 -2.53 11.16 3.59
N LEU A 118 -1.58 11.13 2.65
CA LEU A 118 -0.23 11.69 2.82
C LEU A 118 -0.27 13.20 3.09
N GLU A 119 -1.06 13.96 2.32
CA GLU A 119 -1.21 15.41 2.53
C GLU A 119 -1.72 15.75 3.93
N ILE A 120 -2.70 14.99 4.43
CA ILE A 120 -3.26 15.20 5.77
C ILE A 120 -2.25 14.79 6.84
N ALA A 121 -1.56 13.65 6.66
CA ALA A 121 -0.50 13.22 7.56
C ALA A 121 0.61 14.27 7.69
N GLN A 122 1.07 14.84 6.58
CA GLN A 122 2.06 15.91 6.58
C GLN A 122 1.58 17.17 7.32
N LYS A 123 0.34 17.62 7.06
CA LYS A 123 -0.25 18.78 7.76
C LYS A 123 -0.35 18.57 9.26
N LYS A 124 -0.54 17.31 9.70
CA LYS A 124 -0.59 16.95 11.13
C LYS A 124 0.80 16.69 11.73
N GLY A 125 1.88 16.78 10.94
CA GLY A 125 3.24 16.48 11.40
C GLY A 125 3.48 15.00 11.71
N ILE A 126 2.70 14.12 11.10
CA ILE A 126 2.84 12.66 11.24
C ILE A 126 4.04 12.18 10.43
N ARG A 127 4.88 11.35 11.00
CA ARG A 127 6.06 10.78 10.35
C ARG A 127 5.64 9.83 9.23
N LEU A 128 6.38 9.83 8.12
CA LEU A 128 6.06 9.03 6.95
C LEU A 128 7.12 7.98 6.68
N SER A 129 6.68 6.81 6.26
CA SER A 129 7.56 5.80 5.67
C SER A 129 6.92 5.18 4.44
N CYS A 130 7.75 4.73 3.51
CA CYS A 130 7.26 4.06 2.32
C CYS A 130 8.06 2.81 1.95
N ASP A 131 7.39 1.88 1.32
CA ASP A 131 7.97 0.77 0.58
C ASP A 131 7.79 1.08 -0.92
N LEU A 132 8.90 1.29 -1.62
CA LEU A 132 8.88 1.63 -3.05
C LEU A 132 8.11 0.59 -3.86
N ASN A 133 8.35 -0.67 -3.62
CA ASN A 133 7.60 -1.83 -4.09
C ASN A 133 7.16 -1.72 -5.56
N TYR A 134 8.12 -1.36 -6.41
CA TYR A 134 7.88 -1.15 -7.84
C TYR A 134 7.43 -2.44 -8.53
N ARG A 135 6.32 -2.34 -9.23
CA ARG A 135 5.76 -3.44 -10.02
C ARG A 135 5.36 -2.92 -11.41
N LYS A 136 6.29 -2.98 -12.36
CA LYS A 136 6.13 -2.46 -13.73
C LYS A 136 4.77 -2.81 -14.36
N ASN A 137 4.28 -4.01 -14.13
CA ASN A 137 3.06 -4.51 -14.76
C ASN A 137 1.75 -3.96 -14.16
N LEU A 138 1.79 -3.18 -13.06
CA LEU A 138 0.60 -2.61 -12.43
C LEU A 138 0.25 -1.22 -12.96
N TRP A 139 1.20 -0.48 -13.51
CA TRP A 139 1.04 0.89 -14.02
C TRP A 139 0.32 0.89 -15.38
N LYS A 140 -1.01 0.76 -15.38
CA LYS A 140 -1.82 0.62 -16.59
C LYS A 140 -2.81 1.75 -16.82
N TYR A 141 -2.83 2.78 -15.98
CA TYR A 141 -3.80 3.88 -16.05
C TYR A 141 -3.22 5.18 -16.66
N GLY A 142 -2.16 5.06 -17.46
CA GLY A 142 -1.59 6.18 -18.24
C GLY A 142 -0.62 7.07 -17.46
N LYS A 143 -0.24 6.68 -16.25
CA LYS A 143 0.80 7.34 -15.44
C LYS A 143 2.00 6.44 -15.26
N THR A 144 3.17 7.06 -15.05
CA THR A 144 4.38 6.33 -14.72
C THR A 144 4.64 6.35 -13.20
N TYR A 145 5.48 5.44 -12.78
CA TYR A 145 5.93 5.37 -11.39
C TYR A 145 6.65 6.67 -10.98
N GLU A 146 7.53 7.15 -11.84
CA GLU A 146 8.33 8.34 -11.60
C GLU A 146 7.46 9.60 -11.44
N GLU A 147 6.41 9.73 -12.26
CA GLU A 147 5.48 10.86 -12.17
C GLU A 147 4.74 10.93 -10.84
N ILE A 148 4.37 9.78 -10.28
CA ILE A 148 3.48 9.71 -9.11
C ILE A 148 4.28 9.48 -7.82
N VAL A 149 5.21 8.52 -7.79
CA VAL A 149 5.87 8.10 -6.55
C VAL A 149 7.06 8.98 -6.20
N ARG A 150 7.87 9.36 -7.18
CA ARG A 150 9.09 10.15 -6.95
C ARG A 150 8.86 11.45 -6.16
N PRO A 151 7.82 12.26 -6.45
CA PRO A 151 7.55 13.48 -5.67
C PRO A 151 7.16 13.20 -4.22
N LEU A 152 6.61 12.01 -3.92
CA LEU A 152 6.12 11.64 -2.59
C LEU A 152 7.21 11.08 -1.69
N VAL A 153 8.21 10.40 -2.28
CA VAL A 153 9.29 9.74 -1.54
C VAL A 153 10.09 10.74 -0.69
N GLY A 154 10.36 11.93 -1.23
CA GLY A 154 11.13 12.96 -0.53
C GLY A 154 10.51 13.46 0.79
N ASN A 155 9.24 13.15 1.03
CA ASN A 155 8.53 13.49 2.26
C ASN A 155 8.56 12.35 3.30
N SER A 156 9.10 11.18 2.96
CA SER A 156 9.20 10.03 3.85
C SER A 156 10.51 10.04 4.61
N GLU A 157 10.46 9.84 5.93
CA GLU A 157 11.66 9.75 6.77
C GLU A 157 12.40 8.42 6.58
N ILE A 158 11.65 7.36 6.25
CA ILE A 158 12.18 6.02 5.98
C ILE A 158 11.63 5.54 4.66
N VAL A 159 12.54 5.08 3.80
CA VAL A 159 12.22 4.53 2.49
C VAL A 159 12.80 3.13 2.39
N PHE A 160 11.95 2.15 2.09
CA PHE A 160 12.34 0.78 1.83
C PHE A 160 12.30 0.52 0.32
N GLY A 161 13.30 -0.17 -0.19
CA GLY A 161 13.39 -0.53 -1.60
C GLY A 161 14.63 -1.36 -1.90
N SER A 162 14.68 -1.98 -3.07
CA SER A 162 15.87 -2.63 -3.62
C SER A 162 16.79 -1.59 -4.28
N GLU A 163 18.04 -1.96 -4.52
CA GLU A 163 18.99 -1.12 -5.26
C GLU A 163 18.44 -0.73 -6.64
N ASP A 164 17.83 -1.67 -7.37
CA ASP A 164 17.23 -1.42 -8.67
C ASP A 164 16.07 -0.40 -8.59
N GLU A 165 15.28 -0.44 -7.51
CA GLU A 165 14.21 0.52 -7.29
C GLU A 165 14.75 1.91 -6.99
N TYR A 166 15.79 2.03 -6.22
CA TYR A 166 16.46 3.31 -5.96
C TYR A 166 17.08 3.90 -7.22
N GLU A 167 17.70 3.08 -8.08
CA GLU A 167 18.25 3.52 -9.35
C GLU A 167 17.15 4.06 -10.27
N VAL A 168 16.11 3.28 -10.49
CA VAL A 168 14.99 3.66 -11.38
C VAL A 168 14.24 4.89 -10.88
N ILE A 169 13.99 4.99 -9.58
CA ILE A 169 13.08 5.98 -9.00
C ILE A 169 13.78 7.26 -8.61
N LEU A 170 14.94 7.15 -7.99
CA LEU A 170 15.69 8.29 -7.47
C LEU A 170 16.80 8.73 -8.40
N GLY A 171 17.11 7.94 -9.45
CA GLY A 171 18.21 8.19 -10.37
C GLY A 171 19.58 8.05 -9.69
N LEU A 172 19.69 7.22 -8.66
CA LEU A 172 20.94 6.95 -7.96
C LEU A 172 21.75 5.92 -8.77
N GLU A 173 23.03 6.19 -9.00
CA GLU A 173 23.90 5.26 -9.71
C GLU A 173 24.24 4.03 -8.83
N LYS A 174 24.22 2.83 -9.44
CA LYS A 174 24.70 1.61 -8.80
C LYS A 174 26.15 1.78 -8.37
N GLY A 175 26.44 1.57 -7.11
CA GLY A 175 27.79 1.62 -6.56
C GLY A 175 28.11 2.80 -5.64
N THR A 176 27.17 3.72 -5.43
CA THR A 176 27.31 4.79 -4.41
C THR A 176 26.97 4.32 -2.99
N PHE A 177 26.42 3.13 -2.84
CA PHE A 177 26.20 2.50 -1.55
C PHE A 177 27.44 1.68 -1.15
N ASN A 178 28.38 2.30 -0.48
CA ASN A 178 29.35 1.59 0.35
C ASN A 178 28.66 1.33 1.69
N GLY A 179 28.15 0.09 1.87
CA GLY A 179 27.58 -0.38 3.11
C GLY A 179 28.59 -0.40 4.27
#